data_ba8517035e30503ccf65c8a483fbb574
#
_entry.id   ba8517035e30503ccf65c8a483fbb574
#
_cell.length_a   1.000
_cell.length_b   1.000
_cell.length_c   1.000
_cell.angle_alpha   90.00
_cell.angle_beta   90.00
_cell.angle_gamma   90.00
#
_symmetry.space_group_name_H-M   'P 1'
#
loop_
_entity.id
_entity.type
_entity.pdbx_description
1 polymer ?
#
loop_
_entity_poly.entity_id
_entity_poly.type
_entity_poly.pdbx_seq_one_letter_code
_entity_poly.pdbx_strand_id
1 'polypeptide(L)'
;LGDVYKRQPNTDWTDMLIKKSALQTQHNFNISGGSERVKYFASLGVFTQDGLFKTFEENGNDKGFKYNRYNYRINMDINVTSTTSMQINLGGYLNDKQEPNYNNGTYTQLKYLFRDIYTAVPFAGAGIVDGKWVVSDTDLFSIGNYYDALNTYYGKGYNNRTQNTLNFDFQLDQKLDFLTKGLKVHVKGAYNSGVTITKRREGRANKYEAIYNTNNELI
;
A
#
# COMPACT_ATOMS: atom_id res chain seq x y z
N LEU A 1 -24.49 14.65 38.84
CA LEU A 1 -23.98 15.18 37.56
C LEU A 1 -22.46 15.38 37.60
N GLY A 2 -21.84 15.77 38.74
CA GLY A 2 -20.39 16.01 38.84
C GLY A 2 -19.49 14.80 38.58
N ASP A 3 -19.93 13.60 38.92
CA ASP A 3 -19.12 12.37 38.74
C ASP A 3 -19.16 11.82 37.31
N VAL A 4 -20.21 12.10 36.56
CA VAL A 4 -20.31 11.69 35.14
C VAL A 4 -19.27 12.42 34.30
N TYR A 5 -19.04 13.72 34.56
CA TYR A 5 -18.04 14.50 33.83
C TYR A 5 -16.59 14.09 34.16
N LYS A 6 -16.32 13.58 35.37
CA LYS A 6 -14.99 13.10 35.76
C LYS A 6 -14.58 11.79 35.08
N ARG A 7 -15.56 11.00 34.62
CA ARG A 7 -15.35 9.70 33.95
C ARG A 7 -15.42 9.79 32.42
N GLN A 8 -15.72 10.96 31.88
CA GLN A 8 -15.83 11.15 30.46
C GLN A 8 -14.43 11.07 29.84
N PRO A 9 -14.16 10.18 28.89
CA PRO A 9 -12.88 10.13 28.19
C PRO A 9 -12.63 11.44 27.44
N ASN A 10 -11.35 11.79 27.29
CA ASN A 10 -10.90 12.92 26.49
C ASN A 10 -9.82 12.39 25.55
N THR A 11 -10.25 11.66 24.53
CA THR A 11 -9.37 10.94 23.61
C THR A 11 -8.96 11.84 22.45
N ASP A 12 -7.66 12.00 22.23
CA ASP A 12 -7.12 12.55 20.99
C ASP A 12 -7.03 11.44 19.96
N TRP A 13 -8.05 11.32 19.11
CA TRP A 13 -8.14 10.32 18.07
C TRP A 13 -7.03 10.45 17.03
N THR A 14 -6.57 11.67 16.76
CA THR A 14 -5.48 11.91 15.80
C THR A 14 -4.17 11.37 16.35
N ASP A 15 -3.82 11.70 17.59
CA ASP A 15 -2.59 11.17 18.20
C ASP A 15 -2.68 9.66 18.42
N MET A 16 -3.84 9.14 18.73
CA MET A 16 -4.07 7.69 18.90
C MET A 16 -3.87 6.90 17.60
N LEU A 17 -4.34 7.40 16.47
CA LEU A 17 -4.42 6.63 15.22
C LEU A 17 -3.36 7.01 14.20
N ILE A 18 -2.79 8.21 14.28
CA ILE A 18 -1.85 8.73 13.28
C ILE A 18 -0.45 8.86 13.89
N LYS A 19 0.54 8.38 13.16
CA LYS A 19 1.96 8.58 13.46
C LYS A 19 2.37 10.00 13.07
N LYS A 20 3.31 10.58 13.78
CA LYS A 20 3.87 11.92 13.45
C LYS A 20 4.67 11.92 12.15
N SER A 21 5.22 10.77 11.75
CA SER A 21 6.00 10.61 10.52
C SER A 21 5.93 9.18 10.00
N ALA A 22 6.20 9.02 8.71
CA ALA A 22 6.36 7.74 8.06
C ALA A 22 7.62 7.77 7.19
N LEU A 23 8.34 6.65 7.19
CA LEU A 23 9.57 6.51 6.43
C LEU A 23 9.27 6.25 4.96
N GLN A 24 10.02 6.93 4.08
CA GLN A 24 10.06 6.66 2.66
C GLN A 24 11.52 6.51 2.24
N THR A 25 11.83 5.47 1.48
CA THR A 25 13.17 5.24 0.92
C THR A 25 13.10 4.92 -0.56
N GLN A 26 14.12 5.36 -1.30
CA GLN A 26 14.27 5.04 -2.71
C GLN A 26 15.74 4.75 -3.03
N HIS A 27 15.97 3.62 -3.67
CA HIS A 27 17.28 3.17 -4.11
C HIS A 27 17.25 2.82 -5.59
N ASN A 28 18.25 3.24 -6.34
CA ASN A 28 18.38 2.94 -7.75
C ASN A 28 19.78 2.37 -8.02
N PHE A 29 19.82 1.23 -8.67
CA PHE A 29 21.03 0.55 -9.08
C PHE A 29 21.04 0.45 -10.60
N ASN A 30 22.12 0.89 -11.22
CA ASN A 30 22.27 0.84 -12.66
C ASN A 30 23.63 0.24 -13.00
N ILE A 31 23.66 -0.62 -14.00
CA ILE A 31 24.87 -1.17 -14.58
C ILE A 31 24.77 -1.06 -16.10
N SER A 32 25.83 -0.62 -16.73
CA SER A 32 25.94 -0.56 -18.18
C SER A 32 27.33 -0.98 -18.62
N GLY A 33 27.42 -1.55 -19.78
CA GLY A 33 28.68 -1.96 -20.35
C GLY A 33 28.50 -2.45 -21.77
N GLY A 34 29.58 -2.92 -22.35
CA GLY A 34 29.51 -3.51 -23.67
C GLY A 34 30.84 -3.60 -24.39
N SER A 35 30.75 -4.17 -25.57
CA SER A 35 31.79 -4.27 -26.58
C SER A 35 31.28 -3.73 -27.91
N GLU A 36 32.04 -3.85 -28.96
CA GLU A 36 31.55 -3.54 -30.32
C GLU A 36 30.38 -4.41 -30.76
N ARG A 37 30.26 -5.63 -30.18
CA ARG A 37 29.22 -6.58 -30.54
C ARG A 37 28.00 -6.51 -29.64
N VAL A 38 28.14 -6.21 -28.35
CA VAL A 38 27.06 -6.22 -27.39
C VAL A 38 27.16 -4.98 -26.52
N LYS A 39 26.06 -4.25 -26.41
CA LYS A 39 25.90 -3.19 -25.42
C LYS A 39 24.72 -3.56 -24.54
N TYR A 40 24.84 -3.30 -23.24
CA TYR A 40 23.78 -3.58 -22.31
C TYR A 40 23.63 -2.47 -21.28
N PHE A 41 22.42 -2.34 -20.80
CA PHE A 41 22.03 -1.53 -19.67
C PHE A 41 21.05 -2.32 -18.82
N ALA A 42 21.27 -2.38 -17.51
CA ALA A 42 20.32 -2.93 -16.55
C ALA A 42 20.10 -1.94 -15.40
N SER A 43 18.87 -1.85 -14.95
CA SER A 43 18.45 -0.94 -13.88
C SER A 43 17.49 -1.66 -12.95
N LEU A 44 17.68 -1.46 -11.63
CA LEU A 44 16.77 -1.89 -10.58
C LEU A 44 16.48 -0.70 -9.67
N GLY A 45 15.21 -0.33 -9.56
CA GLY A 45 14.74 0.68 -8.62
C GLY A 45 13.92 0.03 -7.51
N VAL A 46 14.19 0.36 -6.26
CA VAL A 46 13.45 -0.08 -5.08
C VAL A 46 12.91 1.14 -4.38
N PHE A 47 11.61 1.20 -4.21
CA PHE A 47 10.91 2.24 -3.47
C PHE A 47 10.08 1.60 -2.38
N THR A 48 10.21 2.11 -1.16
CA THR A 48 9.39 1.68 -0.01
C THR A 48 8.82 2.90 0.68
N GLN A 49 7.58 2.78 1.12
CA GLN A 49 6.88 3.84 1.84
C GLN A 49 5.99 3.22 2.92
N ASP A 50 6.20 3.64 4.15
CA ASP A 50 5.32 3.31 5.26
C ASP A 50 4.14 4.28 5.33
N GLY A 51 3.05 3.83 5.95
CA GLY A 51 1.88 4.66 6.18
C GLY A 51 1.90 5.36 7.52
N LEU A 52 1.09 6.40 7.63
CA LEU A 52 0.91 7.19 8.85
C LEU A 52 -0.01 6.53 9.87
N PHE A 53 -0.82 5.54 9.49
CA PHE A 53 -1.72 4.89 10.46
C PHE A 53 -0.97 3.97 11.41
N LYS A 54 -1.28 4.09 12.70
CA LYS A 54 -0.82 3.14 13.72
C LYS A 54 -1.59 1.83 13.57
N THR A 55 -0.97 0.73 13.95
CA THR A 55 -1.56 -0.61 13.95
C THR A 55 -1.68 -1.13 15.38
N PHE A 56 -2.69 -1.93 15.63
CA PHE A 56 -2.97 -2.53 16.92
C PHE A 56 -2.98 -4.05 16.79
N GLU A 57 -2.30 -4.74 17.71
CA GLU A 57 -1.98 -6.16 17.53
C GLU A 57 -3.01 -7.13 18.10
N GLU A 58 -4.05 -6.65 18.78
CA GLU A 58 -4.98 -7.52 19.53
C GLU A 58 -5.44 -8.77 18.77
N ASN A 59 -5.63 -8.68 17.46
CA ASN A 59 -6.12 -9.81 16.65
C ASN A 59 -5.21 -10.15 15.46
N GLY A 60 -4.05 -9.52 15.31
CA GLY A 60 -3.16 -9.70 14.16
C GLY A 60 -3.80 -9.40 12.80
N ASN A 61 -4.98 -8.78 12.80
CA ASN A 61 -5.78 -8.51 11.61
C ASN A 61 -5.58 -7.10 11.07
N ASP A 62 -5.10 -6.18 11.89
CA ASP A 62 -4.90 -4.80 11.49
C ASP A 62 -3.50 -4.61 10.93
N LYS A 63 -3.45 -4.23 9.68
CA LYS A 63 -2.20 -3.87 9.03
C LYS A 63 -2.29 -2.44 8.53
N GLY A 64 -1.27 -1.66 8.88
CA GLY A 64 -1.13 -0.30 8.41
C GLY A 64 -0.88 -0.22 6.91
N PHE A 65 -0.83 0.99 6.42
CA PHE A 65 -0.46 1.24 5.04
C PHE A 65 1.02 0.95 4.82
N LYS A 66 1.34 0.18 3.77
CA LYS A 66 2.70 -0.04 3.27
C LYS A 66 2.68 -0.13 1.76
N TYR A 67 3.63 0.53 1.12
CA TYR A 67 3.77 0.49 -0.32
C TYR A 67 5.21 0.16 -0.69
N ASN A 68 5.40 -0.91 -1.47
CA ASN A 68 6.68 -1.29 -2.04
C ASN A 68 6.55 -1.30 -3.56
N ARG A 69 7.56 -0.76 -4.25
CA ARG A 69 7.63 -0.81 -5.70
C ARG A 69 9.03 -1.17 -6.15
N TYR A 70 9.11 -2.15 -7.01
CA TYR A 70 10.31 -2.62 -7.66
C TYR A 70 10.19 -2.35 -9.15
N ASN A 71 11.05 -1.49 -9.69
CA ASN A 71 11.13 -1.23 -11.11
C ASN A 71 12.35 -1.94 -11.66
N TYR A 72 12.22 -2.57 -12.81
CA TYR A 72 13.35 -3.19 -13.48
C TYR A 72 13.35 -2.85 -14.97
N ARG A 73 14.56 -2.72 -15.53
CA ARG A 73 14.77 -2.49 -16.95
C ARG A 73 16.05 -3.15 -17.39
N ILE A 74 15.99 -3.83 -18.53
CA ILE A 74 17.14 -4.40 -19.22
C ILE A 74 17.03 -4.01 -20.69
N ASN A 75 18.07 -3.41 -21.24
CA ASN A 75 18.18 -3.09 -22.66
C ASN A 75 19.46 -3.77 -23.18
N MET A 76 19.35 -4.43 -24.31
CA MET A 76 20.49 -5.08 -24.99
C MET A 76 20.45 -4.73 -26.46
N ASP A 77 21.57 -4.24 -26.96
CA ASP A 77 21.86 -4.04 -28.41
C ASP A 77 22.94 -5.03 -28.79
N ILE A 78 22.63 -5.91 -29.76
CA ILE A 78 23.49 -7.00 -30.17
C ILE A 78 23.77 -6.92 -31.68
N ASN A 79 25.02 -6.73 -32.08
CA ASN A 79 25.47 -6.92 -33.44
C ASN A 79 25.79 -8.40 -33.65
N VAL A 80 24.81 -9.18 -34.09
CA VAL A 80 24.93 -10.64 -34.28
C VAL A 80 25.96 -10.94 -35.37
N THR A 81 25.87 -10.20 -36.48
CA THR A 81 26.84 -10.19 -37.58
C THR A 81 27.06 -8.77 -38.08
N SER A 82 27.90 -8.57 -39.09
CA SER A 82 28.10 -7.25 -39.75
C SER A 82 26.80 -6.77 -40.47
N THR A 83 25.87 -7.66 -40.74
CA THR A 83 24.62 -7.38 -41.46
C THR A 83 23.36 -7.56 -40.60
N THR A 84 23.47 -8.17 -39.43
CA THR A 84 22.37 -8.48 -38.54
C THR A 84 22.54 -7.82 -37.18
N SER A 85 21.56 -7.03 -36.76
CA SER A 85 21.50 -6.47 -35.42
C SER A 85 20.19 -6.78 -34.74
N MET A 86 20.23 -6.93 -33.42
CA MET A 86 19.09 -7.26 -32.59
C MET A 86 19.04 -6.33 -31.40
N GLN A 87 17.83 -5.87 -31.04
CA GLN A 87 17.58 -5.10 -29.82
C GLN A 87 16.57 -5.86 -28.96
N ILE A 88 16.84 -5.94 -27.68
CA ILE A 88 15.95 -6.54 -26.69
C ILE A 88 15.75 -5.51 -25.57
N ASN A 89 14.49 -5.17 -25.31
CA ASN A 89 14.12 -4.32 -24.20
C ASN A 89 13.14 -5.08 -23.32
N LEU A 90 13.51 -5.22 -22.05
CA LEU A 90 12.67 -5.80 -21.02
C LEU A 90 12.51 -4.77 -19.92
N GLY A 91 11.29 -4.50 -19.48
CA GLY A 91 11.04 -3.58 -18.39
C GLY A 91 9.70 -3.85 -17.72
N GLY A 92 9.55 -3.30 -16.54
CA GLY A 92 8.32 -3.43 -15.81
C GLY A 92 8.44 -2.98 -14.36
N TYR A 93 7.38 -3.28 -13.62
CA TYR A 93 7.37 -3.05 -12.19
C TYR A 93 6.52 -4.07 -11.45
N LEU A 94 6.88 -4.31 -10.20
CA LEU A 94 6.09 -5.01 -9.21
C LEU A 94 5.73 -4.01 -8.11
N ASN A 95 4.44 -3.76 -7.92
CA ASN A 95 3.91 -2.99 -6.79
C ASN A 95 3.27 -3.94 -5.79
N ASP A 96 3.53 -3.72 -4.52
CA ASP A 96 2.82 -4.36 -3.42
C ASP A 96 2.30 -3.27 -2.49
N LYS A 97 0.97 -3.11 -2.46
CA LYS A 97 0.27 -2.11 -1.66
C LYS A 97 -0.58 -2.80 -0.61
N GLN A 98 -0.28 -2.53 0.64
CA GLN A 98 -1.07 -2.93 1.79
C GLN A 98 -1.78 -1.72 2.36
N GLU A 99 -3.05 -1.84 2.68
CA GLU A 99 -3.83 -0.78 3.29
C GLU A 99 -4.89 -1.35 4.25
N PRO A 100 -5.30 -0.59 5.27
CA PRO A 100 -6.40 -0.99 6.13
C PRO A 100 -7.68 -1.26 5.34
N ASN A 101 -8.45 -2.24 5.77
CA ASN A 101 -9.77 -2.48 5.22
C ASN A 101 -10.78 -1.51 5.86
N TYR A 102 -10.86 -0.30 5.32
CA TYR A 102 -11.82 0.68 5.77
C TYR A 102 -13.23 0.37 5.24
N ASN A 103 -14.21 0.32 6.13
CA ASN A 103 -15.62 0.20 5.78
C ASN A 103 -16.49 0.74 6.91
N ASN A 104 -17.21 1.82 6.67
CA ASN A 104 -18.18 2.39 7.63
C ASN A 104 -19.64 2.08 7.26
N GLY A 105 -19.86 1.09 6.40
CA GLY A 105 -21.19 0.72 5.92
C GLY A 105 -21.65 1.50 4.67
N THR A 106 -21.28 2.76 4.54
CA THR A 106 -21.64 3.60 3.38
C THR A 106 -20.48 3.81 2.43
N TYR A 107 -19.26 3.99 2.96
CA TYR A 107 -18.07 4.30 2.21
C TYR A 107 -16.98 3.26 2.44
N THR A 108 -16.30 2.87 1.37
CA THR A 108 -15.16 1.93 1.39
C THR A 108 -13.83 2.58 0.98
N GLN A 109 -13.83 3.88 0.71
CA GLN A 109 -12.64 4.60 0.27
C GLN A 109 -11.86 5.12 1.49
N LEU A 110 -10.56 4.84 1.53
CA LEU A 110 -9.67 5.20 2.64
C LEU A 110 -9.66 6.70 2.98
N LYS A 111 -9.96 7.58 2.01
CA LYS A 111 -10.07 9.04 2.27
C LYS A 111 -11.09 9.38 3.36
N TYR A 112 -12.14 8.56 3.52
CA TYR A 112 -13.16 8.80 4.53
C TYR A 112 -12.70 8.39 5.94
N LEU A 113 -11.66 7.55 6.07
CA LEU A 113 -11.05 7.27 7.36
C LEU A 113 -10.45 8.53 7.98
N PHE A 114 -9.78 9.37 7.19
CA PHE A 114 -9.31 10.68 7.68
C PHE A 114 -10.46 11.55 8.17
N ARG A 115 -11.54 11.62 7.40
CA ARG A 115 -12.73 12.36 7.83
C ARG A 115 -13.22 11.84 9.19
N ASP A 116 -13.37 10.53 9.35
CA ASP A 116 -13.90 9.92 10.57
C ASP A 116 -12.98 10.17 11.78
N ILE A 117 -11.67 10.18 11.58
CA ILE A 117 -10.69 10.53 12.63
C ILE A 117 -10.83 12.00 13.05
N TYR A 118 -10.91 12.92 12.08
CA TYR A 118 -10.98 14.36 12.37
C TYR A 118 -12.35 14.82 12.89
N THR A 119 -13.41 14.08 12.62
CA THR A 119 -14.75 14.39 13.10
C THR A 119 -15.14 13.62 14.38
N ALA A 120 -14.31 12.68 14.83
CA ALA A 120 -14.54 11.94 16.04
C ALA A 120 -14.47 12.87 17.27
N VAL A 121 -15.51 12.80 18.11
CA VAL A 121 -15.55 13.62 19.34
C VAL A 121 -14.69 12.99 20.42
N PRO A 122 -13.96 13.80 21.22
CA PRO A 122 -13.01 13.28 22.23
C PRO A 122 -13.64 12.35 23.27
N PHE A 123 -14.91 12.49 23.52
CA PHE A 123 -15.65 11.73 24.54
C PHE A 123 -16.38 10.51 23.99
N ALA A 124 -16.21 10.16 22.72
CA ALA A 124 -16.89 9.00 22.10
C ALA A 124 -16.37 7.65 22.63
N GLY A 125 -15.25 7.61 23.29
CA GLY A 125 -14.68 6.39 23.87
C GLY A 125 -13.27 6.64 24.42
N ALA A 126 -12.79 5.73 25.26
CA ALA A 126 -11.44 5.78 25.81
C ALA A 126 -10.37 5.36 24.77
N GLY A 127 -10.80 4.82 23.64
CA GLY A 127 -9.91 4.34 22.61
C GLY A 127 -9.27 2.98 22.96
N ILE A 128 -7.95 2.89 22.83
CA ILE A 128 -7.20 1.67 23.17
C ILE A 128 -6.64 1.79 24.57
N VAL A 129 -7.08 0.92 25.47
CA VAL A 129 -6.59 0.81 26.85
C VAL A 129 -6.10 -0.62 27.04
N ASP A 130 -4.86 -0.79 27.47
CA ASP A 130 -4.21 -2.11 27.65
C ASP A 130 -4.35 -3.03 26.43
N GLY A 131 -4.21 -2.47 25.24
CA GLY A 131 -4.32 -3.19 23.98
C GLY A 131 -5.75 -3.53 23.55
N LYS A 132 -6.76 -3.15 24.31
CA LYS A 132 -8.18 -3.43 24.07
C LYS A 132 -8.90 -2.17 23.62
N TRP A 133 -9.78 -2.31 22.64
CA TRP A 133 -10.66 -1.22 22.23
C TRP A 133 -11.82 -1.05 23.20
N VAL A 134 -11.75 0.00 23.99
CA VAL A 134 -12.77 0.35 24.99
C VAL A 134 -13.73 1.36 24.37
N VAL A 135 -14.97 0.97 24.24
CA VAL A 135 -16.06 1.84 23.78
C VAL A 135 -16.80 2.40 24.97
N SER A 136 -17.30 3.61 24.86
CA SER A 136 -18.28 4.09 25.83
C SER A 136 -19.62 3.41 25.57
N ASP A 137 -20.25 2.89 26.62
CA ASP A 137 -21.65 2.46 26.53
C ASP A 137 -22.51 3.69 26.25
N THR A 138 -23.00 3.75 25.01
CA THR A 138 -23.83 4.90 24.70
C THR A 138 -24.82 4.58 23.61
N ASP A 139 -25.99 4.22 24.01
CA ASP A 139 -27.20 4.49 23.22
C ASP A 139 -27.29 5.97 22.83
N LEU A 140 -26.64 6.86 23.60
CA LEU A 140 -26.53 8.31 23.34
C LEU A 140 -25.72 8.66 22.08
N PHE A 141 -24.76 7.82 21.66
CA PHE A 141 -23.91 8.07 20.52
C PHE A 141 -24.13 7.07 19.37
N SER A 142 -25.24 6.30 19.42
CA SER A 142 -25.59 5.32 18.37
C SER A 142 -26.00 5.95 17.04
N ILE A 143 -26.10 7.27 16.99
CA ILE A 143 -26.46 7.99 15.77
C ILE A 143 -25.23 8.10 14.86
N GLY A 144 -24.94 7.00 14.19
CA GLY A 144 -23.95 6.94 13.13
C GLY A 144 -22.53 6.64 13.62
N ASN A 145 -21.81 5.88 12.84
CA ASN A 145 -20.42 5.46 13.05
C ASN A 145 -19.38 6.60 13.07
N TYR A 146 -19.80 7.83 13.24
CA TYR A 146 -18.97 9.03 13.07
C TYR A 146 -18.24 9.48 14.35
N TYR A 147 -18.64 8.95 15.49
CA TYR A 147 -18.16 9.47 16.77
C TYR A 147 -16.98 8.72 17.35
N ASP A 148 -16.79 7.46 16.95
CA ASP A 148 -15.64 6.63 17.36
C ASP A 148 -14.80 6.27 16.13
N ALA A 149 -13.63 6.88 16.02
CA ALA A 149 -12.74 6.69 14.87
C ALA A 149 -12.23 5.24 14.72
N LEU A 150 -12.20 4.46 15.79
CA LEU A 150 -11.81 3.05 15.74
C LEU A 150 -12.88 2.15 15.13
N ASN A 151 -14.14 2.52 15.24
CA ASN A 151 -15.25 1.67 14.79
C ASN A 151 -15.19 1.29 13.30
N THR A 152 -14.59 2.12 12.47
CA THR A 152 -14.46 1.90 11.03
C THR A 152 -13.10 1.38 10.60
N TYR A 153 -12.12 1.38 11.50
CA TYR A 153 -10.73 1.05 11.21
C TYR A 153 -10.24 -0.18 11.98
N TYR A 154 -10.47 -0.22 13.30
CA TYR A 154 -9.90 -1.24 14.18
C TYR A 154 -10.51 -2.62 13.93
N GLY A 155 -9.66 -3.65 13.80
CA GLY A 155 -10.08 -5.03 13.61
C GLY A 155 -10.76 -5.36 12.29
N LYS A 156 -10.90 -4.41 11.38
CA LYS A 156 -11.61 -4.63 10.10
C LYS A 156 -10.80 -5.45 9.08
N GLY A 157 -9.53 -5.70 9.36
CA GLY A 157 -8.63 -6.41 8.48
C GLY A 157 -7.89 -5.50 7.50
N TYR A 158 -7.45 -6.06 6.39
CA TYR A 158 -6.61 -5.34 5.42
C TYR A 158 -6.84 -5.80 3.99
N ASN A 159 -6.49 -4.93 3.05
CA ASN A 159 -6.37 -5.23 1.63
C ASN A 159 -4.89 -5.28 1.26
N ASN A 160 -4.50 -6.33 0.55
CA ASN A 160 -3.18 -6.41 -0.09
C ASN A 160 -3.38 -6.50 -1.59
N ARG A 161 -2.83 -5.54 -2.34
CA ARG A 161 -2.92 -5.45 -3.78
C ARG A 161 -1.53 -5.54 -4.38
N THR A 162 -1.28 -6.65 -5.06
CA THR A 162 -0.04 -6.87 -5.83
C THR A 162 -0.33 -6.64 -7.30
N GLN A 163 0.44 -5.76 -7.93
CA GLN A 163 0.35 -5.46 -9.35
C GLN A 163 1.70 -5.71 -10.01
N ASN A 164 1.73 -6.55 -11.02
CA ASN A 164 2.90 -6.81 -11.85
C ASN A 164 2.65 -6.33 -13.27
N THR A 165 3.59 -5.63 -13.84
CA THR A 165 3.58 -5.20 -15.24
C THR A 165 4.89 -5.63 -15.88
N LEU A 166 4.79 -6.25 -17.05
CA LEU A 166 5.91 -6.70 -17.86
C LEU A 166 5.75 -6.15 -19.27
N ASN A 167 6.80 -5.47 -19.76
CA ASN A 167 6.93 -4.99 -21.12
C ASN A 167 8.15 -5.65 -21.74
N PHE A 168 7.98 -6.25 -22.88
CA PHE A 168 9.05 -6.87 -23.64
C PHE A 168 8.95 -6.41 -25.10
N ASP A 169 10.05 -5.86 -25.61
CA ASP A 169 10.19 -5.47 -27.01
C ASP A 169 11.41 -6.19 -27.61
N PHE A 170 11.22 -6.72 -28.80
CA PHE A 170 12.23 -7.35 -29.60
C PHE A 170 12.25 -6.69 -30.97
N GLN A 171 13.44 -6.40 -31.48
CA GLN A 171 13.65 -5.86 -32.81
C GLN A 171 14.83 -6.57 -33.48
N LEU A 172 14.65 -6.93 -34.75
CA LEU A 172 15.66 -7.53 -35.59
C LEU A 172 15.81 -6.72 -36.88
N ASP A 173 16.99 -6.29 -37.16
CA ASP A 173 17.38 -5.58 -38.39
C ASP A 173 18.34 -6.46 -39.19
N GLN A 174 18.01 -6.69 -40.45
CA GLN A 174 18.83 -7.46 -41.39
C GLN A 174 19.10 -6.64 -42.66
N LYS A 175 20.38 -6.38 -42.97
CA LYS A 175 20.80 -5.82 -44.24
C LYS A 175 20.83 -6.94 -45.28
N LEU A 176 20.22 -6.68 -46.43
CA LEU A 176 20.15 -7.60 -47.56
C LEU A 176 20.89 -7.05 -48.79
N ASP A 177 22.04 -6.37 -48.55
CA ASP A 177 22.85 -5.78 -49.61
C ASP A 177 23.34 -6.81 -50.65
N PHE A 178 23.33 -8.10 -50.28
CA PHE A 178 23.66 -9.21 -51.18
C PHE A 178 22.55 -9.48 -52.22
N LEU A 179 21.30 -9.09 -51.97
CA LEU A 179 20.19 -9.15 -52.94
C LEU A 179 20.07 -7.85 -53.71
N THR A 180 20.03 -6.72 -52.99
CA THR A 180 19.90 -5.38 -53.57
C THR A 180 20.57 -4.39 -52.65
N LYS A 181 21.47 -3.57 -53.21
CA LYS A 181 22.20 -2.56 -52.41
C LYS A 181 21.28 -1.60 -51.70
N GLY A 182 21.43 -1.47 -50.39
CA GLY A 182 20.63 -0.63 -49.52
C GLY A 182 19.32 -1.26 -49.03
N LEU A 183 19.00 -2.48 -49.43
CA LEU A 183 17.82 -3.21 -48.94
C LEU A 183 18.02 -3.62 -47.48
N LYS A 184 17.03 -3.35 -46.64
CA LYS A 184 16.97 -3.77 -45.23
C LYS A 184 15.63 -4.34 -44.92
N VAL A 185 15.60 -5.35 -44.06
CA VAL A 185 14.38 -5.89 -43.43
C VAL A 185 14.44 -5.54 -41.95
N HIS A 186 13.32 -5.07 -41.45
CA HIS A 186 13.10 -4.72 -40.05
C HIS A 186 11.91 -5.49 -39.51
N VAL A 187 12.12 -6.24 -38.43
CA VAL A 187 11.06 -6.98 -37.73
C VAL A 187 11.01 -6.51 -36.30
N LYS A 188 9.81 -6.16 -35.84
CA LYS A 188 9.60 -5.76 -34.44
C LYS A 188 8.45 -6.56 -33.84
N GLY A 189 8.66 -7.09 -32.63
CA GLY A 189 7.65 -7.71 -31.82
C GLY A 189 7.57 -7.03 -30.46
N ALA A 190 6.38 -6.92 -29.90
CA ALA A 190 6.16 -6.38 -28.56
C ALA A 190 5.18 -7.26 -27.81
N TYR A 191 5.43 -7.43 -26.51
CA TYR A 191 4.55 -8.12 -25.59
C TYR A 191 4.41 -7.30 -24.31
N ASN A 192 3.16 -7.00 -23.95
CA ASN A 192 2.83 -6.28 -22.73
C ASN A 192 1.86 -7.12 -21.90
N SER A 193 2.16 -7.28 -20.62
CA SER A 193 1.32 -8.00 -19.68
C SER A 193 1.15 -7.19 -18.41
N GLY A 194 -0.06 -7.19 -17.87
CA GLY A 194 -0.37 -6.58 -16.57
C GLY A 194 -1.30 -7.49 -15.77
N VAL A 195 -0.88 -7.87 -14.56
CA VAL A 195 -1.66 -8.69 -13.64
C VAL A 195 -1.84 -7.93 -12.33
N THR A 196 -3.07 -7.89 -11.84
CA THR A 196 -3.39 -7.33 -10.52
C THR A 196 -4.08 -8.40 -9.69
N ILE A 197 -3.53 -8.71 -8.53
CA ILE A 197 -4.09 -9.63 -7.55
C ILE A 197 -4.46 -8.82 -6.32
N THR A 198 -5.71 -8.93 -5.87
CA THR A 198 -6.16 -8.29 -4.63
C THR A 198 -6.57 -9.39 -3.64
N LYS A 199 -5.93 -9.39 -2.47
CA LYS A 199 -6.29 -10.22 -1.33
C LYS A 199 -6.92 -9.33 -0.28
N ARG A 200 -8.15 -9.61 0.09
CA ARG A 200 -8.87 -8.91 1.15
C ARG A 200 -9.01 -9.85 2.34
N ARG A 201 -8.65 -9.36 3.52
CA ARG A 201 -8.94 -10.02 4.79
C ARG A 201 -9.91 -9.15 5.56
N GLU A 202 -11.05 -9.72 5.88
CA GLU A 202 -12.03 -9.08 6.74
C GLU A 202 -11.91 -9.64 8.15
N GLY A 203 -12.07 -8.79 9.13
CA GLY A 203 -12.04 -9.12 10.54
C GLY A 203 -13.16 -8.41 11.29
N ARG A 204 -13.30 -8.79 12.54
CA ARG A 204 -14.14 -8.08 13.52
C ARG A 204 -13.29 -7.82 14.76
N ALA A 205 -13.32 -6.60 15.25
CA ALA A 205 -12.72 -6.27 16.53
C ALA A 205 -13.65 -6.66 17.67
N ASN A 206 -13.08 -7.11 18.77
CA ASN A 206 -13.77 -7.18 20.04
C ASN A 206 -13.90 -5.75 20.58
N LYS A 207 -15.04 -5.45 21.15
CA LYS A 207 -15.33 -4.21 21.85
C LYS A 207 -15.41 -4.52 23.32
N TYR A 208 -14.83 -3.66 24.12
CA TYR A 208 -14.81 -3.80 25.57
C TYR A 208 -15.48 -2.57 26.20
N GLU A 209 -16.14 -2.77 27.29
CA GLU A 209 -16.73 -1.73 28.12
C GLU A 209 -15.94 -1.58 29.40
N ALA A 210 -15.71 -0.35 29.84
CA ALA A 210 -15.06 -0.09 31.11
C ALA A 210 -16.06 -0.26 32.27
N ILE A 211 -15.84 -1.24 33.11
CA ILE A 211 -16.67 -1.48 34.29
C ILE A 211 -15.93 -0.93 35.52
N TYR A 212 -16.63 -0.15 36.33
CA TYR A 212 -16.10 0.43 37.55
C TYR A 212 -16.80 -0.14 38.78
N ASN A 213 -16.02 -0.41 39.82
CA ASN A 213 -16.58 -0.79 41.12
C ASN A 213 -17.21 0.40 41.85
N THR A 214 -17.80 0.15 43.01
CA THR A 214 -18.44 1.19 43.87
C THR A 214 -17.45 2.24 44.33
N ASN A 215 -16.15 1.94 44.38
CA ASN A 215 -15.09 2.86 44.77
C ASN A 215 -14.52 3.65 43.56
N ASN A 216 -15.11 3.53 42.36
CA ASN A 216 -14.63 4.15 41.14
C ASN A 216 -13.31 3.59 40.58
N GLU A 217 -12.96 2.37 40.91
CA GLU A 217 -11.79 1.68 40.34
C GLU A 217 -12.24 0.81 39.19
N LEU A 218 -11.42 0.77 38.12
CA LEU A 218 -11.63 -0.09 36.97
C LEU A 218 -11.45 -1.56 37.39
N ILE A 219 -12.39 -2.43 37.03
CA ILE A 219 -12.38 -3.87 37.33
C ILE A 219 -12.47 -4.73 36.09
#